data_6e7814b6d50e8043d926083e0e603eaf
#
_entry.id   6e7814b6d50e8043d926083e0e603eaf
#
_cell.length_a   1.000
_cell.length_b   1.000
_cell.length_c   1.000
_cell.angle_alpha   90.00
_cell.angle_beta   90.00
_cell.angle_gamma   90.00
#
_symmetry.space_group_name_H-M   'P 1'
#
loop_
_entity.id
_entity.type
_entity.pdbx_description
1 polymer ?
#
loop_
_entity_poly.entity_id
_entity_poly.type
_entity_poly.pdbx_seq_one_letter_code
_entity_poly.pdbx_strand_id
1 'polypeptide(L)'
;MANASTKKRSKRKKTPSQDGVEAALRLAARMPWDGISLADIAAEARVPEDDLRAMFPTKLSLLKTYGRQVDEQVEARGTSISMDENMKDRLFEAMMIRLDVLGDHRDAVASIIRATLQGNPKTITAGASALRRAMTQLLDLCGEPSGGLCRQFKLRVLGLIYLNALRVWLKDDTPDTGKTMATLDKALTRADALLKSLPTSPLHGAR
;
A
#
# COMPACT_ATOMS: atom_id res chain seq x y z
N MET A 1 20.75 -43.56 10.02
CA MET A 1 19.34 -43.46 9.62
C MET A 1 18.76 -42.14 10.17
N ALA A 2 18.76 -41.08 9.35
CA ALA A 2 18.30 -39.80 9.75
C ALA A 2 16.90 -39.57 9.18
N ASN A 3 15.91 -39.38 10.06
CA ASN A 3 14.50 -39.22 9.73
C ASN A 3 14.23 -37.74 9.42
N ALA A 4 14.14 -37.43 8.14
CA ALA A 4 13.79 -36.09 7.67
C ALA A 4 12.28 -35.87 7.83
N SER A 5 11.87 -35.26 8.95
CA SER A 5 10.49 -34.87 9.20
C SER A 5 10.16 -33.63 8.36
N THR A 6 9.56 -33.84 7.19
CA THR A 6 9.03 -32.78 6.32
C THR A 6 7.81 -32.17 7.01
N LYS A 7 8.01 -31.03 7.66
CA LYS A 7 6.96 -30.22 8.32
C LYS A 7 6.01 -29.67 7.26
N LYS A 8 4.93 -30.40 6.98
CA LYS A 8 3.84 -30.03 6.08
C LYS A 8 3.21 -28.74 6.60
N ARG A 9 3.53 -27.61 5.96
CA ARG A 9 2.97 -26.30 6.25
C ARG A 9 1.46 -26.37 6.04
N SER A 10 0.70 -26.44 7.12
CA SER A 10 -0.77 -26.44 7.13
C SER A 10 -1.26 -25.22 6.37
N LYS A 11 -1.90 -25.42 5.22
CA LYS A 11 -2.62 -24.36 4.49
C LYS A 11 -3.77 -23.89 5.39
N ARG A 12 -3.59 -22.76 6.07
CA ARG A 12 -4.64 -22.09 6.83
C ARG A 12 -5.82 -21.89 5.88
N LYS A 13 -6.99 -22.46 6.22
CA LYS A 13 -8.21 -22.35 5.41
C LYS A 13 -8.55 -20.86 5.29
N LYS A 14 -8.51 -20.30 4.06
CA LYS A 14 -8.86 -18.90 3.81
C LYS A 14 -10.31 -18.67 4.20
N THR A 15 -10.62 -17.49 4.68
CA THR A 15 -12.02 -17.09 4.93
C THR A 15 -12.71 -16.74 3.62
N PRO A 16 -14.04 -16.87 3.49
CA PRO A 16 -14.78 -16.48 2.27
C PRO A 16 -14.46 -15.03 1.81
N SER A 17 -14.23 -14.14 2.76
CA SER A 17 -13.82 -12.76 2.49
C SER A 17 -12.43 -12.67 1.83
N GLN A 18 -11.47 -13.51 2.27
CA GLN A 18 -10.15 -13.58 1.65
C GLN A 18 -10.23 -14.19 0.25
N ASP A 19 -11.08 -15.18 0.04
CA ASP A 19 -11.27 -15.81 -1.28
C ASP A 19 -11.86 -14.82 -2.28
N GLY A 20 -12.80 -13.96 -1.88
CA GLY A 20 -13.37 -12.89 -2.72
C GLY A 20 -12.33 -11.83 -3.12
N VAL A 21 -11.48 -11.38 -2.20
CA VAL A 21 -10.41 -10.42 -2.49
C VAL A 21 -9.37 -11.02 -3.44
N GLU A 22 -8.93 -12.24 -3.17
CA GLU A 22 -7.96 -12.95 -4.03
C GLU A 22 -8.51 -13.20 -5.43
N ALA A 23 -9.79 -13.57 -5.56
CA ALA A 23 -10.44 -13.73 -6.86
C ALA A 23 -10.46 -12.41 -7.65
N ALA A 24 -10.81 -11.31 -7.00
CA ALA A 24 -10.81 -9.99 -7.59
C ALA A 24 -9.41 -9.59 -8.09
N LEU A 25 -8.35 -9.86 -7.32
CA LEU A 25 -6.97 -9.58 -7.72
C LEU A 25 -6.51 -10.48 -8.87
N ARG A 26 -6.87 -11.78 -8.89
CA ARG A 26 -6.57 -12.67 -10.02
C ARG A 26 -7.23 -12.19 -11.33
N LEU A 27 -8.47 -11.73 -11.26
CA LEU A 27 -9.16 -11.16 -12.42
C LEU A 27 -8.50 -9.86 -12.86
N ALA A 28 -8.23 -8.94 -11.93
CA ALA A 28 -7.59 -7.66 -12.21
C ALA A 28 -6.19 -7.78 -12.83
N ALA A 29 -5.48 -8.87 -12.58
CA ALA A 29 -4.21 -9.18 -13.22
C ALA A 29 -4.35 -9.60 -14.68
N ARG A 30 -5.53 -10.10 -15.11
CA ARG A 30 -5.78 -10.66 -16.46
C ARG A 30 -6.60 -9.74 -17.34
N MET A 31 -7.40 -8.85 -16.77
CA MET A 31 -8.30 -7.96 -17.50
C MET A 31 -8.47 -6.60 -16.79
N PRO A 32 -8.90 -5.56 -17.51
CA PRO A 32 -9.10 -4.23 -16.93
C PRO A 32 -10.11 -4.25 -15.78
N TRP A 33 -9.73 -3.59 -14.65
CA TRP A 33 -10.55 -3.56 -13.43
C TRP A 33 -11.96 -3.00 -13.62
N ASP A 34 -12.13 -2.00 -14.48
CA ASP A 34 -13.43 -1.39 -14.79
C ASP A 34 -14.40 -2.39 -15.45
N GLY A 35 -13.89 -3.30 -16.27
CA GLY A 35 -14.66 -4.35 -16.92
C GLY A 35 -15.07 -5.52 -16.02
N ILE A 36 -14.54 -5.63 -14.79
CA ILE A 36 -14.86 -6.73 -13.86
C ILE A 36 -16.15 -6.39 -13.09
N SER A 37 -17.11 -7.31 -13.04
CA SER A 37 -18.32 -7.24 -12.21
C SER A 37 -18.18 -8.00 -10.90
N LEU A 38 -19.10 -7.79 -9.95
CA LEU A 38 -19.17 -8.62 -8.74
C LEU A 38 -19.56 -10.07 -9.05
N ALA A 39 -20.37 -10.29 -10.11
CA ALA A 39 -20.71 -11.62 -10.59
C ALA A 39 -19.47 -12.39 -11.08
N ASP A 40 -18.58 -11.72 -11.84
CA ASP A 40 -17.33 -12.34 -12.29
C ASP A 40 -16.43 -12.72 -11.10
N ILE A 41 -16.37 -11.86 -10.08
CA ILE A 41 -15.59 -12.14 -8.86
C ILE A 41 -16.19 -13.31 -8.09
N ALA A 42 -17.52 -13.40 -7.97
CA ALA A 42 -18.20 -14.50 -7.32
C ALA A 42 -17.94 -15.84 -8.02
N ALA A 43 -18.02 -15.83 -9.36
CA ALA A 43 -17.71 -17.00 -10.19
C ALA A 43 -16.24 -17.44 -10.03
N GLU A 44 -15.30 -16.51 -10.08
CA GLU A 44 -13.85 -16.79 -9.88
C GLU A 44 -13.55 -17.29 -8.46
N ALA A 45 -14.26 -16.75 -7.44
CA ALA A 45 -14.15 -17.16 -6.04
C ALA A 45 -14.87 -18.48 -5.75
N ARG A 46 -15.73 -18.94 -6.66
CA ARG A 46 -16.60 -20.12 -6.49
C ARG A 46 -17.55 -19.98 -5.30
N VAL A 47 -18.12 -18.80 -5.11
CA VAL A 47 -19.12 -18.49 -4.09
C VAL A 47 -20.41 -17.97 -4.76
N PRO A 48 -21.59 -18.14 -4.16
CA PRO A 48 -22.82 -17.52 -4.63
C PRO A 48 -22.66 -15.98 -4.69
N GLU A 49 -23.23 -15.35 -5.72
CA GLU A 49 -23.12 -13.90 -5.90
C GLU A 49 -23.78 -13.15 -4.72
N ASP A 50 -24.89 -13.65 -4.20
CA ASP A 50 -25.59 -13.05 -3.07
C ASP A 50 -24.72 -13.05 -1.81
N ASP A 51 -23.98 -14.13 -1.56
CA ASP A 51 -23.05 -14.22 -0.44
C ASP A 51 -21.89 -13.23 -0.60
N LEU A 52 -21.35 -13.10 -1.82
CA LEU A 52 -20.32 -12.11 -2.10
C LEU A 52 -20.84 -10.69 -1.94
N ARG A 53 -22.06 -10.39 -2.42
CA ARG A 53 -22.70 -9.08 -2.27
C ARG A 53 -23.01 -8.73 -0.81
N ALA A 54 -23.39 -9.71 -0.01
CA ALA A 54 -23.60 -9.52 1.43
C ALA A 54 -22.31 -9.10 2.14
N MET A 55 -21.16 -9.70 1.74
CA MET A 55 -19.84 -9.34 2.27
C MET A 55 -19.28 -8.04 1.66
N PHE A 56 -19.48 -7.86 0.37
CA PHE A 56 -18.92 -6.75 -0.43
C PHE A 56 -20.00 -6.11 -1.30
N PRO A 57 -20.76 -5.15 -0.78
CA PRO A 57 -21.82 -4.49 -1.55
C PRO A 57 -21.34 -3.80 -2.83
N THR A 58 -20.06 -3.47 -2.90
CA THR A 58 -19.44 -2.78 -4.06
C THR A 58 -18.00 -3.26 -4.30
N LYS A 59 -17.49 -3.09 -5.52
CA LYS A 59 -16.07 -3.31 -5.82
C LYS A 59 -15.16 -2.44 -4.94
N LEU A 60 -15.61 -1.24 -4.57
CA LEU A 60 -14.86 -0.35 -3.69
C LEU A 60 -14.71 -0.93 -2.27
N SER A 61 -15.74 -1.61 -1.74
CA SER A 61 -15.64 -2.28 -0.43
C SER A 61 -14.61 -3.41 -0.44
N LEU A 62 -14.49 -4.12 -1.56
CA LEU A 62 -13.46 -5.13 -1.82
C LEU A 62 -12.05 -4.51 -1.80
N LEU A 63 -11.85 -3.41 -2.53
CA LEU A 63 -10.57 -2.69 -2.54
C LEU A 63 -10.20 -2.11 -1.16
N LYS A 64 -11.18 -1.66 -0.38
CA LYS A 64 -10.95 -1.23 1.00
C LYS A 64 -10.46 -2.37 1.89
N THR A 65 -11.01 -3.58 1.70
CA THR A 65 -10.57 -4.77 2.44
C THR A 65 -9.17 -5.18 2.02
N TYR A 66 -8.86 -5.19 0.71
CA TYR A 66 -7.50 -5.42 0.23
C TYR A 66 -6.51 -4.39 0.82
N GLY A 67 -6.85 -3.10 0.79
CA GLY A 67 -6.01 -2.05 1.38
C GLY A 67 -5.72 -2.28 2.86
N ARG A 68 -6.69 -2.74 3.65
CA ARG A 68 -6.48 -3.10 5.07
C ARG A 68 -5.55 -4.32 5.23
N GLN A 69 -5.71 -5.34 4.38
CA GLN A 69 -4.81 -6.51 4.40
C GLN A 69 -3.37 -6.13 4.08
N VAL A 70 -3.17 -5.20 3.13
CA VAL A 70 -1.84 -4.62 2.85
C VAL A 70 -1.32 -3.86 4.07
N ASP A 71 -2.15 -2.99 4.67
CA ASP A 71 -1.77 -2.20 5.85
C ASP A 71 -1.36 -3.11 7.02
N GLU A 72 -2.12 -4.18 7.31
CA GLU A 72 -1.82 -5.19 8.33
C GLU A 72 -0.48 -5.91 8.07
N GLN A 73 -0.20 -6.27 6.82
CA GLN A 73 1.07 -6.92 6.45
C GLN A 73 2.26 -5.95 6.56
N VAL A 74 2.07 -4.68 6.18
CA VAL A 74 3.09 -3.64 6.33
C VAL A 74 3.41 -3.41 7.81
N GLU A 75 2.40 -3.33 8.67
CA GLU A 75 2.58 -3.19 10.11
C GLU A 75 3.34 -4.38 10.71
N ALA A 76 2.95 -5.60 10.35
CA ALA A 76 3.60 -6.82 10.84
C ALA A 76 5.07 -6.92 10.40
N ARG A 77 5.42 -6.52 9.17
CA ARG A 77 6.80 -6.52 8.67
C ARG A 77 7.59 -5.30 9.16
N GLY A 78 6.93 -4.17 9.35
CA GLY A 78 7.53 -2.91 9.77
C GLY A 78 8.03 -2.89 11.22
N THR A 79 7.73 -3.92 12.01
CA THR A 79 8.31 -4.10 13.35
C THR A 79 9.83 -4.28 13.33
N SER A 80 10.43 -4.60 12.19
CA SER A 80 11.88 -4.71 12.00
C SER A 80 12.58 -3.35 11.81
N ILE A 81 11.84 -2.27 11.54
CA ILE A 81 12.41 -0.94 11.30
C ILE A 81 13.07 -0.43 12.59
N SER A 82 14.38 -0.15 12.51
CA SER A 82 15.13 0.35 13.66
C SER A 82 14.77 1.81 13.94
N MET A 83 14.39 2.11 15.17
CA MET A 83 14.11 3.48 15.61
C MET A 83 15.40 4.29 15.85
N ASP A 84 16.58 3.65 15.84
CA ASP A 84 17.87 4.31 15.94
C ASP A 84 18.30 4.96 14.62
N GLU A 85 17.68 4.58 13.50
CA GLU A 85 17.92 5.18 12.22
C GLU A 85 17.24 6.55 12.08
N ASN A 86 17.76 7.38 11.16
CA ASN A 86 17.15 8.67 10.88
C ASN A 86 15.77 8.49 10.18
N MET A 87 14.93 9.52 10.24
CA MET A 87 13.57 9.49 9.68
C MET A 87 13.53 9.14 8.19
N LYS A 88 14.51 9.62 7.41
CA LYS A 88 14.58 9.34 5.96
C LYS A 88 14.73 7.84 5.69
N ASP A 89 15.64 7.19 6.42
CA ASP A 89 15.94 5.78 6.20
C ASP A 89 14.80 4.88 6.70
N ARG A 90 14.18 5.23 7.82
CA ARG A 90 12.94 4.57 8.29
C ARG A 90 11.79 4.66 7.27
N LEU A 91 11.59 5.85 6.68
CA LEU A 91 10.56 6.04 5.65
C LEU A 91 10.89 5.29 4.36
N PHE A 92 12.18 5.23 3.99
CA PHE A 92 12.61 4.44 2.85
C PHE A 92 12.28 2.96 3.05
N GLU A 93 12.65 2.39 4.18
CA GLU A 93 12.38 0.99 4.51
C GLU A 93 10.87 0.70 4.57
N ALA A 94 10.10 1.54 5.26
CA ALA A 94 8.65 1.39 5.36
C ALA A 94 7.95 1.42 4.00
N MET A 95 8.38 2.30 3.08
CA MET A 95 7.85 2.36 1.73
C MET A 95 8.25 1.15 0.89
N MET A 96 9.48 0.66 1.02
CA MET A 96 9.93 -0.54 0.32
C MET A 96 9.19 -1.78 0.81
N ILE A 97 8.98 -1.94 2.13
CA ILE A 97 8.13 -3.00 2.70
C ILE A 97 6.73 -2.97 2.07
N ARG A 98 6.14 -1.77 1.93
CA ARG A 98 4.80 -1.65 1.33
C ARG A 98 4.79 -2.04 -0.16
N LEU A 99 5.78 -1.65 -0.93
CA LEU A 99 5.90 -2.03 -2.34
C LEU A 99 6.13 -3.54 -2.49
N ASP A 100 6.90 -4.15 -1.60
CA ASP A 100 7.12 -5.60 -1.57
C ASP A 100 5.83 -6.37 -1.26
N VAL A 101 5.05 -5.91 -0.26
CA VAL A 101 3.72 -6.48 0.04
C VAL A 101 2.76 -6.41 -1.16
N LEU A 102 2.84 -5.35 -1.96
CA LEU A 102 2.04 -5.22 -3.19
C LEU A 102 2.58 -6.08 -4.34
N GLY A 103 3.83 -6.55 -4.24
CA GLY A 103 4.55 -7.28 -5.29
C GLY A 103 3.85 -8.53 -5.77
N ASP A 104 3.24 -9.29 -4.86
CA ASP A 104 2.50 -10.52 -5.17
C ASP A 104 1.31 -10.28 -6.12
N HIS A 105 0.83 -9.02 -6.21
CA HIS A 105 -0.34 -8.63 -7.00
C HIS A 105 -0.07 -7.44 -7.93
N ARG A 106 1.17 -7.28 -8.39
CA ARG A 106 1.64 -6.11 -9.16
C ARG A 106 0.76 -5.76 -10.36
N ASP A 107 0.40 -6.74 -11.18
CA ASP A 107 -0.43 -6.51 -12.38
C ASP A 107 -1.87 -6.10 -12.01
N ALA A 108 -2.43 -6.71 -10.98
CA ALA A 108 -3.73 -6.32 -10.44
C ALA A 108 -3.70 -4.87 -9.92
N VAL A 109 -2.67 -4.51 -9.16
CA VAL A 109 -2.46 -3.14 -8.65
C VAL A 109 -2.35 -2.15 -9.81
N ALA A 110 -1.61 -2.48 -10.88
CA ALA A 110 -1.50 -1.65 -12.07
C ALA A 110 -2.87 -1.40 -12.73
N SER A 111 -3.67 -2.46 -12.89
CA SER A 111 -5.03 -2.38 -13.46
C SER A 111 -5.96 -1.52 -12.60
N ILE A 112 -5.96 -1.72 -11.28
CA ILE A 112 -6.78 -0.97 -10.32
C ILE A 112 -6.40 0.51 -10.30
N ILE A 113 -5.10 0.84 -10.28
CA ILE A 113 -4.63 2.23 -10.31
C ILE A 113 -5.06 2.91 -11.60
N ARG A 114 -4.89 2.26 -12.75
CA ARG A 114 -5.32 2.81 -14.04
C ARG A 114 -6.80 3.14 -14.03
N ALA A 115 -7.65 2.19 -13.63
CA ALA A 115 -9.09 2.38 -13.54
C ALA A 115 -9.46 3.47 -12.51
N THR A 116 -8.73 3.59 -11.42
CA THR A 116 -8.93 4.66 -10.41
C THR A 116 -8.67 6.04 -11.00
N LEU A 117 -7.57 6.21 -11.73
CA LEU A 117 -7.16 7.49 -12.33
C LEU A 117 -8.08 7.92 -13.50
N GLN A 118 -8.64 6.95 -14.22
CA GLN A 118 -9.57 7.17 -15.34
C GLN A 118 -11.04 7.20 -14.89
N GLY A 119 -11.29 6.91 -13.61
CA GLY A 119 -12.62 6.79 -13.05
C GLY A 119 -13.31 8.14 -12.79
N ASN A 120 -14.52 8.06 -12.24
CA ASN A 120 -15.29 9.23 -11.83
C ASN A 120 -14.71 9.88 -10.55
N PRO A 121 -15.16 11.11 -10.20
CA PRO A 121 -14.64 11.82 -9.01
C PRO A 121 -14.73 11.01 -7.69
N LYS A 122 -15.75 10.15 -7.53
CA LYS A 122 -15.88 9.29 -6.32
C LYS A 122 -14.76 8.26 -6.23
N THR A 123 -14.36 7.69 -7.37
CA THR A 123 -13.28 6.71 -7.44
C THR A 123 -11.93 7.37 -7.16
N ILE A 124 -11.71 8.56 -7.72
CA ILE A 124 -10.48 9.34 -7.50
C ILE A 124 -10.36 9.75 -6.02
N THR A 125 -11.45 10.24 -5.40
CA THR A 125 -11.44 10.60 -3.97
C THR A 125 -11.24 9.41 -3.06
N ALA A 126 -11.78 8.24 -3.42
CA ALA A 126 -11.53 6.99 -2.70
C ALA A 126 -10.06 6.57 -2.78
N GLY A 127 -9.44 6.68 -3.95
CA GLY A 127 -8.01 6.43 -4.16
C GLY A 127 -7.14 7.40 -3.35
N ALA A 128 -7.46 8.69 -3.36
CA ALA A 128 -6.76 9.70 -2.57
C ALA A 128 -6.88 9.44 -1.06
N SER A 129 -8.07 9.00 -0.59
CA SER A 129 -8.29 8.61 0.80
C SER A 129 -7.49 7.37 1.20
N ALA A 130 -7.40 6.37 0.32
CA ALA A 130 -6.58 5.18 0.54
C ALA A 130 -5.08 5.53 0.60
N LEU A 131 -4.59 6.38 -0.31
CA LEU A 131 -3.22 6.89 -0.28
C LEU A 131 -2.92 7.63 1.03
N ARG A 132 -3.80 8.55 1.43
CA ARG A 132 -3.63 9.29 2.68
C ARG A 132 -3.54 8.35 3.89
N ARG A 133 -4.43 7.34 3.98
CA ARG A 133 -4.40 6.35 5.06
C ARG A 133 -3.07 5.60 5.08
N ALA A 134 -2.61 5.14 3.92
CA ALA A 134 -1.32 4.46 3.78
C ALA A 134 -0.16 5.33 4.27
N MET A 135 -0.10 6.61 3.86
CA MET A 135 0.97 7.52 4.29
C MET A 135 0.89 7.84 5.78
N THR A 136 -0.33 7.93 6.34
CA THR A 136 -0.52 8.10 7.79
C THR A 136 0.08 6.92 8.55
N GLN A 137 -0.23 5.70 8.13
CA GLN A 137 0.31 4.48 8.73
C GLN A 137 1.84 4.43 8.65
N LEU A 138 2.43 4.78 7.49
CA LEU A 138 3.90 4.77 7.34
C LEU A 138 4.57 5.80 8.28
N LEU A 139 3.99 7.00 8.44
CA LEU A 139 4.51 7.99 9.40
C LEU A 139 4.40 7.50 10.84
N ASP A 140 3.27 6.88 11.20
CA ASP A 140 3.07 6.32 12.54
C ASP A 140 4.07 5.19 12.83
N LEU A 141 4.26 4.30 11.86
CA LEU A 141 5.22 3.20 11.93
C LEU A 141 6.67 3.69 12.11
N CYS A 142 7.01 4.83 11.49
CA CYS A 142 8.32 5.46 11.62
C CYS A 142 8.47 6.33 12.88
N GLY A 143 7.48 6.36 13.79
CA GLY A 143 7.56 7.10 15.03
C GLY A 143 7.42 8.62 14.87
N GLU A 144 6.83 9.10 13.78
CA GLU A 144 6.58 10.54 13.58
C GLU A 144 5.45 11.01 14.50
N PRO A 145 5.64 12.09 15.28
CA PRO A 145 4.62 12.60 16.19
C PRO A 145 3.29 12.91 15.50
N SER A 146 2.19 12.48 16.11
CA SER A 146 0.86 12.74 15.62
C SER A 146 0.44 14.20 15.82
N GLY A 147 -0.11 14.84 14.76
CA GLY A 147 -0.78 16.15 14.85
C GLY A 147 -0.06 17.31 14.17
N GLY A 148 -0.79 18.42 14.07
CA GLY A 148 -0.32 19.70 13.56
C GLY A 148 -0.34 19.88 12.03
N LEU A 149 -0.19 21.13 11.59
CA LEU A 149 -0.15 21.50 10.17
C LEU A 149 1.06 20.91 9.45
N CYS A 150 2.20 20.80 10.14
CA CYS A 150 3.41 20.19 9.61
C CYS A 150 3.19 18.73 9.19
N ARG A 151 2.40 17.96 9.96
CA ARG A 151 2.08 16.56 9.60
C ARG A 151 1.23 16.51 8.31
N GLN A 152 0.27 17.42 8.14
CA GLN A 152 -0.53 17.45 6.91
C GLN A 152 0.32 17.76 5.67
N PHE A 153 1.30 18.65 5.81
CA PHE A 153 2.27 18.93 4.76
C PHE A 153 3.13 17.70 4.46
N LYS A 154 3.70 17.06 5.50
CA LYS A 154 4.49 15.83 5.35
C LYS A 154 3.70 14.72 4.65
N LEU A 155 2.43 14.51 5.01
CA LEU A 155 1.56 13.51 4.36
C LEU A 155 1.38 13.77 2.86
N ARG A 156 1.24 15.03 2.45
CA ARG A 156 1.12 15.40 1.02
C ARG A 156 2.42 15.13 0.25
N VAL A 157 3.54 15.58 0.81
CA VAL A 157 4.86 15.37 0.21
C VAL A 157 5.16 13.87 0.10
N LEU A 158 4.92 13.12 1.18
CA LEU A 158 5.12 11.69 1.23
C LEU A 158 4.24 10.95 0.21
N GLY A 159 2.98 11.39 0.06
CA GLY A 159 2.06 10.86 -0.95
C GLY A 159 2.58 11.05 -2.38
N LEU A 160 3.14 12.23 -2.70
CA LEU A 160 3.73 12.50 -4.01
C LEU A 160 4.98 11.64 -4.26
N ILE A 161 5.85 11.52 -3.26
CA ILE A 161 7.04 10.66 -3.31
C ILE A 161 6.63 9.21 -3.57
N TYR A 162 5.65 8.72 -2.80
CA TYR A 162 5.15 7.35 -2.94
C TYR A 162 4.52 7.09 -4.30
N LEU A 163 3.69 8.01 -4.82
CA LEU A 163 3.10 7.88 -6.15
C LEU A 163 4.16 7.84 -7.26
N ASN A 164 5.23 8.64 -7.13
CA ASN A 164 6.34 8.60 -8.08
C ASN A 164 7.10 7.26 -7.99
N ALA A 165 7.41 6.80 -6.77
CA ALA A 165 8.05 5.49 -6.57
C ALA A 165 7.16 4.35 -7.11
N LEU A 166 5.86 4.37 -6.82
CA LEU A 166 4.88 3.39 -7.30
C LEU A 166 4.80 3.35 -8.83
N ARG A 167 4.85 4.53 -9.49
CA ARG A 167 4.88 4.61 -10.96
C ARG A 167 6.14 3.96 -11.56
N VAL A 168 7.28 4.17 -10.93
CA VAL A 168 8.55 3.54 -11.37
C VAL A 168 8.50 2.05 -11.08
N TRP A 169 8.07 1.66 -9.88
CA TRP A 169 7.94 0.28 -9.46
C TRP A 169 7.07 -0.55 -10.39
N LEU A 170 5.94 -0.03 -10.86
CA LEU A 170 5.07 -0.71 -11.82
C LEU A 170 5.74 -1.06 -13.16
N LYS A 171 6.87 -0.40 -13.47
CA LYS A 171 7.63 -0.58 -14.72
C LYS A 171 9.05 -1.10 -14.47
N ASP A 172 9.39 -1.33 -13.22
CA ASP A 172 10.73 -1.78 -12.83
C ASP A 172 10.85 -3.29 -13.03
N ASP A 173 11.57 -3.69 -14.03
CA ASP A 173 11.83 -5.08 -14.43
C ASP A 173 13.14 -5.62 -13.85
N THR A 174 13.84 -4.83 -13.04
CA THR A 174 15.07 -5.27 -12.38
C THR A 174 14.76 -6.24 -11.23
N PRO A 175 15.57 -7.31 -11.05
CA PRO A 175 15.28 -8.35 -10.05
C PRO A 175 15.20 -7.83 -8.62
N ASP A 176 15.95 -6.77 -8.31
CA ASP A 176 16.09 -6.13 -7.00
C ASP A 176 15.30 -4.83 -6.85
N THR A 177 14.46 -4.48 -7.83
CA THR A 177 13.75 -3.18 -7.86
C THR A 177 14.68 -1.96 -7.75
N GLY A 178 15.89 -2.05 -8.30
CA GLY A 178 16.95 -1.05 -8.16
C GLY A 178 16.56 0.33 -8.67
N LYS A 179 15.79 0.43 -9.77
CA LYS A 179 15.29 1.72 -10.29
C LYS A 179 14.34 2.38 -9.30
N THR A 180 13.49 1.58 -8.66
CA THR A 180 12.52 2.02 -7.64
C THR A 180 13.24 2.52 -6.40
N MET A 181 14.21 1.75 -5.89
CA MET A 181 15.03 2.11 -4.73
C MET A 181 15.76 3.43 -4.96
N ALA A 182 16.46 3.58 -6.10
CA ALA A 182 17.17 4.80 -6.43
C ALA A 182 16.25 6.03 -6.58
N THR A 183 15.05 5.84 -7.14
CA THR A 183 14.04 6.91 -7.27
C THR A 183 13.52 7.35 -5.91
N LEU A 184 13.23 6.39 -5.05
CA LEU A 184 12.70 6.63 -3.71
C LEU A 184 13.74 7.33 -2.83
N ASP A 185 14.97 6.82 -2.78
CA ASP A 185 16.07 7.43 -2.01
C ASP A 185 16.33 8.87 -2.42
N LYS A 186 16.46 9.12 -3.73
CA LYS A 186 16.66 10.48 -4.26
C LYS A 186 15.52 11.43 -3.90
N ALA A 187 14.26 10.95 -3.92
CA ALA A 187 13.11 11.79 -3.60
C ALA A 187 13.05 12.10 -2.09
N LEU A 188 13.29 11.12 -1.24
CA LEU A 188 13.35 11.29 0.22
C LEU A 188 14.51 12.20 0.64
N THR A 189 15.70 12.02 0.04
CA THR A 189 16.86 12.88 0.31
C THR A 189 16.57 14.34 -0.03
N ARG A 190 15.91 14.62 -1.16
CA ARG A 190 15.51 15.99 -1.52
C ARG A 190 14.48 16.57 -0.55
N ALA A 191 13.50 15.77 -0.14
CA ALA A 191 12.48 16.20 0.82
C ALA A 191 13.09 16.50 2.19
N ASP A 192 14.01 15.67 2.67
CA ASP A 192 14.74 15.87 3.93
C ASP A 192 15.59 17.15 3.90
N ALA A 193 16.31 17.39 2.81
CA ALA A 193 17.09 18.61 2.63
C ALA A 193 16.23 19.86 2.62
N LEU A 194 15.05 19.83 1.96
CA LEU A 194 14.11 20.93 1.96
C LEU A 194 13.52 21.20 3.35
N LEU A 195 13.16 20.14 4.09
CA LEU A 195 12.64 20.30 5.46
C LEU A 195 13.68 20.89 6.41
N LYS A 196 14.94 20.52 6.28
CA LYS A 196 16.06 21.05 7.07
C LYS A 196 16.39 22.50 6.72
N SER A 197 16.11 22.96 5.50
CA SER A 197 16.33 24.33 5.04
C SER A 197 15.22 25.31 5.44
N LEU A 198 14.06 24.80 5.88
CA LEU A 198 12.97 25.67 6.35
C LEU A 198 13.34 26.26 7.72
N PRO A 199 13.23 27.60 7.88
CA PRO A 199 13.51 28.20 9.16
C PRO A 199 12.56 27.64 10.22
N THR A 200 13.10 26.98 11.22
CA THR A 200 12.34 26.61 12.41
C THR A 200 12.00 27.89 13.13
N SER A 201 10.81 28.44 12.89
CA SER A 201 10.32 29.58 13.69
C SER A 201 10.25 29.13 15.16
N PRO A 202 10.99 29.75 16.07
CA PRO A 202 10.90 29.47 17.49
C PRO A 202 9.61 30.11 18.02
N LEU A 203 8.46 29.46 17.84
CA LEU A 203 7.26 29.77 18.62
C LEU A 203 7.35 29.08 20.00
N HIS A 204 8.45 29.33 20.71
CA HIS A 204 8.55 29.11 22.14
C HIS A 204 9.21 30.36 22.76
N GLY A 205 8.35 31.30 23.14
CA GLY A 205 8.81 32.45 23.90
C GLY A 205 7.76 33.54 24.00
N ALA A 206 6.76 33.31 24.86
CA ALA A 206 6.18 34.37 25.69
C ALA A 206 5.08 33.78 26.59
N ARG A 207 5.47 33.59 27.85
CA ARG A 207 4.71 33.69 29.12
C ARG A 207 3.33 33.04 29.20
#